data_e58003f22a2a514e740d343c957f2025
#
_entry.id   e58003f22a2a514e740d343c957f2025
#
_cell.length_a   1.000
_cell.length_b   1.000
_cell.length_c   1.000
_cell.angle_alpha   90.00
_cell.angle_beta   90.00
_cell.angle_gamma   90.00
#
_symmetry.space_group_name_H-M   'P 1'
#
loop_
_entity.id
_entity.type
_entity.pdbx_description
1 polymer ?
#
loop_
_entity_poly.entity_id
_entity_poly.type
_entity_poly.pdbx_seq_one_letter_code
_entity_poly.pdbx_strand_id
1 'polypeptide(L)'
;MISKRIKIFGLILAGLCSLMLAGCGTGSDKVSTGYYKNVAIKPNGEFVIKDRVDDSKAKKGGIFYYVEMGKDDATKDKIVSVTAKAGNAPIDIHWKSTVGNMTAVTAARIQLDYSQDGYIKEKYERVTGKAGVGNHGEASVRYQIAKDGENKGKAEKKYYYNSEGDNNSLGSVAQAKIAYDKKGNIDTITYMNKDGKVVNGYLGASILGFVYDKEKTDVLDSIEIRDNNGVVKNNKNKYARIAFSYDKKGRVISRKLCNEAGDLDGSAQKSLFVFLGPTSLNDKLQQMKDGLIEAGAETKYTYDDKHAGPVKIQFLGIDGQAAPVKDGAKGVAELDMTYDDADRIIDLKFIGADGQSLPLVISNTKGPDELKMDYDENSNISQISYFKNGEALNIDEKVLSNGGMSTKTDIAAVKYKYDSQRNRTEAKYFDKSGNPTYLKLYGTTKYYGRQFEYSENNNNQPKVTYLDADGQAIKADPKDMFLGTWKEPVKGGYTWVVKKGTMEIVRPNGMNSSYSYELSNVKIDPETGKGSMILDMKGKNDSGVETLKFSDADHFEMVDTFNQSKLVRQKD
;
A
#
# COMPACT_ATOMS: atom_id res chain seq x y z
N MET A 1 -24.58 -72.32 1.17
CA MET A 1 -24.21 -71.32 2.19
C MET A 1 -22.89 -70.72 1.80
N ILE A 2 -22.92 -69.82 0.86
CA ILE A 2 -21.74 -69.19 0.29
C ILE A 2 -22.09 -67.72 0.05
N SER A 3 -21.15 -66.88 0.29
CA SER A 3 -21.09 -65.50 -0.20
C SER A 3 -21.70 -64.39 0.65
N LYS A 4 -20.80 -63.74 1.35
CA LYS A 4 -20.80 -62.27 1.58
C LYS A 4 -19.37 -61.83 1.86
N ARG A 5 -18.55 -61.74 0.84
CA ARG A 5 -17.30 -60.96 0.83
C ARG A 5 -17.14 -60.44 -0.58
N ILE A 6 -16.88 -59.19 -0.69
CA ILE A 6 -16.51 -58.33 -1.80
C ILE A 6 -17.55 -57.20 -1.95
N LYS A 7 -17.25 -56.08 -1.29
CA LYS A 7 -17.48 -54.70 -1.71
C LYS A 7 -17.00 -53.76 -0.62
N ILE A 8 -15.68 -53.71 -0.40
CA ILE A 8 -14.97 -52.61 0.28
C ILE A 8 -13.68 -52.41 -0.50
N PHE A 9 -13.80 -51.80 -1.67
CA PHE A 9 -12.70 -51.16 -2.38
C PHE A 9 -13.34 -50.10 -3.27
N GLY A 10 -13.37 -48.90 -2.83
CA GLY A 10 -13.92 -47.79 -3.63
C GLY A 10 -14.46 -46.64 -2.81
N LEU A 11 -13.80 -46.26 -1.72
CA LEU A 11 -14.16 -45.04 -0.98
C LEU A 11 -13.01 -44.54 -0.11
N ILE A 12 -11.82 -44.35 -0.72
CA ILE A 12 -10.72 -43.61 -0.08
C ILE A 12 -10.07 -42.78 -1.19
N LEU A 13 -10.74 -41.74 -1.67
CA LEU A 13 -10.15 -40.64 -2.43
C LEU A 13 -11.05 -39.38 -2.44
N ALA A 14 -11.89 -39.19 -1.44
CA ALA A 14 -12.73 -38.01 -1.29
C ALA A 14 -12.59 -37.34 0.06
N GLY A 15 -11.36 -37.36 0.63
CA GLY A 15 -11.05 -36.86 1.96
C GLY A 15 -10.05 -35.73 2.02
N LEU A 16 -9.91 -34.89 0.99
CA LEU A 16 -8.85 -33.89 0.90
C LEU A 16 -9.33 -32.42 0.89
N CYS A 17 -10.59 -32.17 1.21
CA CYS A 17 -11.08 -30.78 1.28
C CYS A 17 -12.05 -30.50 2.43
N SER A 18 -12.00 -31.24 3.53
CA SER A 18 -12.88 -30.95 4.66
C SER A 18 -12.24 -31.28 6.00
N LEU A 19 -11.29 -30.44 6.43
CA LEU A 19 -11.00 -30.29 7.85
C LEU A 19 -11.30 -28.86 8.24
N MET A 20 -12.49 -28.75 8.81
CA MET A 20 -13.12 -27.56 9.31
C MET A 20 -12.39 -26.99 10.50
N LEU A 21 -12.23 -25.70 10.50
CA LEU A 21 -12.14 -24.92 11.72
C LEU A 21 -13.50 -25.00 12.44
N ALA A 22 -13.57 -25.78 13.51
CA ALA A 22 -14.70 -25.79 14.43
C ALA A 22 -14.60 -24.56 15.34
N GLY A 23 -15.12 -23.44 14.81
CA GLY A 23 -15.45 -22.26 15.62
C GLY A 23 -16.94 -22.00 15.43
N CYS A 24 -17.76 -22.32 16.44
CA CYS A 24 -19.20 -22.15 16.59
C CYS A 24 -19.94 -21.44 15.45
N GLY A 25 -20.47 -22.21 14.50
CA GLY A 25 -21.37 -21.75 13.46
C GLY A 25 -21.88 -22.95 12.68
N THR A 26 -23.12 -23.33 12.92
CA THR A 26 -23.84 -24.42 12.25
C THR A 26 -23.86 -24.20 10.74
N GLY A 27 -23.28 -25.15 9.97
CA GLY A 27 -23.42 -25.25 8.52
C GLY A 27 -22.09 -25.07 7.78
N SER A 28 -21.36 -26.20 7.54
CA SER A 28 -20.25 -26.20 6.59
C SER A 28 -20.81 -26.28 5.18
N ASP A 29 -21.14 -25.14 4.59
CA ASP A 29 -21.44 -25.10 3.17
C ASP A 29 -20.19 -25.51 2.39
N LYS A 30 -20.31 -26.56 1.56
CA LYS A 30 -19.23 -27.00 0.68
C LYS A 30 -18.85 -25.84 -0.22
N VAL A 31 -17.55 -25.48 -0.25
CA VAL A 31 -17.05 -24.43 -1.15
C VAL A 31 -17.40 -24.79 -2.59
N SER A 32 -17.92 -23.83 -3.33
CA SER A 32 -18.35 -23.99 -4.73
C SER A 32 -17.94 -22.75 -5.52
N THR A 33 -17.96 -22.81 -6.83
CA THR A 33 -17.74 -21.64 -7.67
C THR A 33 -18.73 -20.52 -7.33
N GLY A 34 -18.23 -19.32 -7.10
CA GLY A 34 -19.04 -18.16 -6.72
C GLY A 34 -18.28 -17.11 -5.90
N TYR A 35 -19.02 -16.11 -5.42
CA TYR A 35 -18.47 -15.01 -4.62
C TYR A 35 -18.51 -15.29 -3.12
N TYR A 36 -17.46 -14.85 -2.44
CA TYR A 36 -17.30 -14.96 -0.99
C TYR A 36 -16.82 -13.64 -0.39
N LYS A 37 -17.25 -13.35 0.84
CA LYS A 37 -16.87 -12.13 1.55
C LYS A 37 -15.51 -12.25 2.24
N ASN A 38 -15.19 -13.44 2.75
CA ASN A 38 -14.00 -13.69 3.54
C ASN A 38 -13.17 -14.83 2.95
N VAL A 39 -11.92 -14.52 2.58
CA VAL A 39 -10.91 -15.49 2.15
C VAL A 39 -9.60 -15.17 2.85
N ALA A 40 -8.96 -16.20 3.40
CA ALA A 40 -7.63 -16.11 3.98
C ALA A 40 -6.78 -17.31 3.57
N ILE A 41 -5.47 -17.19 3.61
CA ILE A 41 -4.50 -18.22 3.19
C ILE A 41 -3.78 -18.72 4.43
N LYS A 42 -3.80 -20.02 4.68
CA LYS A 42 -2.94 -20.62 5.70
C LYS A 42 -1.48 -20.61 5.24
N PRO A 43 -0.51 -20.60 6.17
CA PRO A 43 0.90 -20.65 5.79
C PRO A 43 1.32 -21.88 4.97
N ASN A 44 0.51 -22.95 4.98
CA ASN A 44 0.70 -24.15 4.17
C ASN A 44 0.01 -24.11 2.80
N GLY A 45 -0.55 -22.94 2.40
CA GLY A 45 -1.19 -22.75 1.11
C GLY A 45 -2.68 -23.11 1.05
N GLU A 46 -3.26 -23.63 2.14
CA GLU A 46 -4.70 -23.91 2.18
C GLU A 46 -5.52 -22.61 2.27
N PHE A 47 -6.64 -22.55 1.52
CA PHE A 47 -7.59 -21.44 1.63
C PHE A 47 -8.62 -21.69 2.73
N VAL A 48 -8.91 -20.67 3.51
CA VAL A 48 -10.09 -20.59 4.39
C VAL A 48 -11.08 -19.64 3.73
N ILE A 49 -12.22 -20.17 3.32
CA ILE A 49 -13.23 -19.44 2.54
C ILE A 49 -14.55 -19.47 3.32
N LYS A 50 -15.16 -18.31 3.55
CA LYS A 50 -16.38 -18.16 4.33
C LYS A 50 -17.31 -17.10 3.71
N ASP A 51 -18.57 -17.17 4.12
CA ASP A 51 -19.60 -16.17 3.82
C ASP A 51 -19.83 -16.01 2.32
N ARG A 52 -20.47 -17.02 1.74
CA ARG A 52 -20.92 -16.97 0.33
C ARG A 52 -21.88 -15.81 0.12
N VAL A 53 -21.76 -15.14 -1.01
CA VAL A 53 -22.54 -13.96 -1.38
C VAL A 53 -23.20 -14.19 -2.72
N ASP A 54 -24.42 -13.68 -2.87
CA ASP A 54 -25.10 -13.68 -4.16
C ASP A 54 -24.39 -12.82 -5.18
N ASP A 55 -24.30 -13.30 -6.41
CA ASP A 55 -23.63 -12.63 -7.52
C ASP A 55 -24.15 -11.19 -7.74
N SER A 56 -25.46 -10.97 -7.57
CA SER A 56 -26.09 -9.66 -7.71
C SER A 56 -25.62 -8.67 -6.65
N LYS A 57 -25.34 -9.14 -5.42
CA LYS A 57 -24.82 -8.32 -4.33
C LYS A 57 -23.33 -8.02 -4.53
N ALA A 58 -22.54 -9.01 -4.93
CA ALA A 58 -21.12 -8.83 -5.19
C ALA A 58 -20.83 -7.82 -6.31
N LYS A 59 -21.71 -7.76 -7.31
CA LYS A 59 -21.59 -6.82 -8.45
C LYS A 59 -21.98 -5.38 -8.15
N LYS A 60 -22.66 -5.12 -7.03
CA LYS A 60 -23.10 -3.75 -6.65
C LYS A 60 -22.02 -2.88 -6.00
N GLY A 61 -20.83 -3.40 -5.75
CA GLY A 61 -19.73 -2.72 -5.12
C GLY A 61 -19.18 -3.47 -3.91
N GLY A 62 -18.10 -2.97 -3.33
CA GLY A 62 -17.33 -3.65 -2.28
C GLY A 62 -16.31 -4.63 -2.86
N ILE A 63 -15.45 -5.17 -1.99
CA ILE A 63 -14.43 -6.15 -2.37
C ILE A 63 -14.90 -7.54 -1.98
N PHE A 64 -14.96 -8.45 -2.96
CA PHE A 64 -15.33 -9.85 -2.80
C PHE A 64 -14.30 -10.75 -3.48
N TYR A 65 -14.34 -12.03 -3.13
CA TYR A 65 -13.44 -13.03 -3.68
C TYR A 65 -14.23 -13.99 -4.57
N TYR A 66 -13.88 -14.05 -5.85
CA TYR A 66 -14.47 -15.01 -6.77
C TYR A 66 -13.64 -16.28 -6.78
N VAL A 67 -14.23 -17.37 -6.31
CA VAL A 67 -13.63 -18.71 -6.24
C VAL A 67 -14.03 -19.50 -7.46
N GLU A 68 -13.08 -20.13 -8.12
CA GLU A 68 -13.33 -21.07 -9.23
C GLU A 68 -12.91 -22.48 -8.82
N MET A 69 -13.84 -23.41 -8.98
CA MET A 69 -13.59 -24.85 -8.80
C MET A 69 -13.22 -25.49 -10.14
N GLY A 70 -12.35 -26.49 -10.09
CA GLY A 70 -11.99 -27.27 -11.27
C GLY A 70 -13.17 -28.03 -11.87
N LYS A 71 -13.13 -28.23 -13.19
CA LYS A 71 -14.20 -28.85 -13.96
C LYS A 71 -13.85 -30.23 -14.52
N ASP A 72 -12.57 -30.54 -14.65
CA ASP A 72 -12.05 -31.82 -15.11
C ASP A 72 -11.92 -32.82 -13.96
N ASP A 73 -11.77 -34.11 -14.29
CA ASP A 73 -11.68 -35.17 -13.27
C ASP A 73 -10.51 -35.05 -12.32
N ALA A 74 -9.41 -34.41 -12.74
CA ALA A 74 -8.20 -34.22 -11.93
C ALA A 74 -8.35 -33.08 -10.92
N THR A 75 -9.14 -32.06 -11.25
CA THR A 75 -9.35 -30.84 -10.45
C THR A 75 -10.73 -30.71 -9.84
N LYS A 76 -11.65 -31.62 -10.18
CA LYS A 76 -13.00 -31.66 -9.62
C LYS A 76 -12.96 -31.57 -8.10
N ASP A 77 -13.80 -30.71 -7.55
CA ASP A 77 -13.86 -30.39 -6.12
C ASP A 77 -12.60 -29.68 -5.54
N LYS A 78 -11.65 -29.25 -6.38
CA LYS A 78 -10.48 -28.45 -5.97
C LYS A 78 -10.65 -27.00 -6.42
N ILE A 79 -10.14 -26.07 -5.62
CA ILE A 79 -10.04 -24.66 -5.99
C ILE A 79 -8.93 -24.54 -7.05
N VAL A 80 -9.25 -23.97 -8.21
CA VAL A 80 -8.25 -23.73 -9.27
C VAL A 80 -7.86 -22.25 -9.37
N SER A 81 -8.72 -21.36 -8.91
CA SER A 81 -8.34 -19.95 -8.76
C SER A 81 -9.20 -19.23 -7.73
N VAL A 82 -8.61 -18.17 -7.16
CA VAL A 82 -9.34 -17.19 -6.34
C VAL A 82 -8.95 -15.80 -6.83
N THR A 83 -9.94 -14.98 -7.19
CA THR A 83 -9.73 -13.62 -7.71
C THR A 83 -10.40 -12.61 -6.78
N ALA A 84 -9.66 -11.64 -6.28
CA ALA A 84 -10.23 -10.49 -5.59
C ALA A 84 -10.88 -9.55 -6.62
N LYS A 85 -12.12 -9.17 -6.39
CA LYS A 85 -12.90 -8.30 -7.28
C LYS A 85 -13.54 -7.16 -6.51
N ALA A 86 -13.59 -6.00 -7.15
CA ALA A 86 -14.41 -4.88 -6.72
C ALA A 86 -15.47 -4.65 -7.81
N GLY A 87 -16.73 -4.92 -7.48
CA GLY A 87 -17.77 -5.05 -8.50
C GLY A 87 -17.46 -6.21 -9.47
N ASN A 88 -17.37 -5.91 -10.77
CA ASN A 88 -17.02 -6.90 -11.79
C ASN A 88 -15.53 -6.98 -12.12
N ALA A 89 -14.72 -6.01 -11.69
CA ALA A 89 -13.32 -5.88 -12.06
C ALA A 89 -12.38 -6.53 -11.04
N PRO A 90 -11.31 -7.22 -11.46
CA PRO A 90 -10.23 -7.65 -10.57
C PRO A 90 -9.56 -6.47 -9.88
N ILE A 91 -9.06 -6.69 -8.65
CA ILE A 91 -8.34 -5.69 -7.87
C ILE A 91 -7.13 -6.30 -7.17
N ASP A 92 -5.97 -5.62 -7.25
CA ASP A 92 -4.82 -5.97 -6.43
C ASP A 92 -5.11 -5.69 -4.96
N ILE A 93 -4.91 -6.67 -4.10
CA ILE A 93 -5.08 -6.57 -2.65
C ILE A 93 -3.92 -7.23 -1.91
N HIS A 94 -3.80 -6.90 -0.63
CA HIS A 94 -3.02 -7.68 0.33
C HIS A 94 -3.87 -8.83 0.85
N TRP A 95 -3.59 -10.05 0.37
CA TRP A 95 -4.30 -11.24 0.84
C TRP A 95 -3.97 -11.53 2.28
N LYS A 96 -4.99 -11.78 3.09
CA LYS A 96 -4.82 -12.13 4.50
C LYS A 96 -4.26 -13.53 4.67
N SER A 97 -3.30 -13.67 5.58
CA SER A 97 -2.99 -14.96 6.17
C SER A 97 -3.99 -15.29 7.29
N THR A 98 -4.27 -16.57 7.52
CA THR A 98 -5.00 -17.00 8.73
C THR A 98 -4.22 -16.72 10.01
N VAL A 99 -2.96 -16.40 9.89
CA VAL A 99 -2.03 -16.16 11.00
C VAL A 99 -2.04 -14.67 11.34
N GLY A 100 -2.80 -14.32 12.36
CA GLY A 100 -2.79 -12.99 12.96
C GLY A 100 -3.12 -11.81 12.04
N ASN A 101 -3.97 -12.03 11.03
CA ASN A 101 -4.29 -11.03 10.01
C ASN A 101 -3.05 -10.45 9.28
N MET A 102 -2.00 -11.25 9.09
CA MET A 102 -0.81 -10.82 8.36
C MET A 102 -1.03 -10.90 6.85
N THR A 103 -0.31 -10.10 6.08
CA THR A 103 -0.29 -10.20 4.62
C THR A 103 0.40 -11.50 4.19
N ALA A 104 -0.24 -12.27 3.32
CA ALA A 104 0.34 -13.47 2.71
C ALA A 104 0.98 -13.15 1.36
N VAL A 105 0.28 -12.38 0.51
CA VAL A 105 0.72 -12.03 -0.84
C VAL A 105 0.00 -10.75 -1.31
N THR A 106 0.60 -10.03 -2.25
CA THR A 106 -0.03 -8.90 -2.95
C THR A 106 -0.30 -9.30 -4.39
N ALA A 107 -1.57 -9.47 -4.74
CA ALA A 107 -2.05 -9.92 -6.05
C ALA A 107 -3.52 -9.60 -6.26
N ALA A 108 -3.99 -9.65 -7.51
CA ALA A 108 -5.41 -9.66 -7.83
C ALA A 108 -5.96 -11.09 -7.86
N ARG A 109 -5.15 -12.04 -8.32
CA ARG A 109 -5.54 -13.43 -8.52
C ARG A 109 -4.47 -14.39 -8.03
N ILE A 110 -4.93 -15.49 -7.44
CA ILE A 110 -4.12 -16.64 -7.08
C ILE A 110 -4.62 -17.83 -7.88
N GLN A 111 -3.74 -18.45 -8.67
CA GLN A 111 -4.03 -19.63 -9.48
C GLN A 111 -3.36 -20.84 -8.87
N LEU A 112 -4.05 -21.98 -8.86
CA LEU A 112 -3.56 -23.25 -8.36
C LEU A 112 -3.43 -24.28 -9.49
N ASP A 113 -2.28 -24.91 -9.60
CA ASP A 113 -1.96 -25.93 -10.58
C ASP A 113 -1.64 -27.25 -9.85
N TYR A 114 -2.39 -28.29 -10.20
CA TYR A 114 -2.31 -29.65 -9.65
C TYR A 114 -1.71 -30.65 -10.64
N SER A 115 -1.13 -30.18 -11.74
CA SER A 115 -0.65 -31.04 -12.84
C SER A 115 0.49 -31.98 -12.44
N GLN A 116 1.25 -31.64 -11.39
CA GLN A 116 2.36 -32.45 -10.91
C GLN A 116 1.96 -33.27 -9.67
N ASP A 117 2.06 -34.62 -9.77
CA ASP A 117 1.74 -35.52 -8.64
C ASP A 117 2.60 -35.22 -7.40
N GLY A 118 1.93 -35.11 -6.25
CA GLY A 118 2.53 -34.76 -4.96
C GLY A 118 2.93 -33.29 -4.80
N TYR A 119 2.51 -32.43 -5.74
CA TYR A 119 2.75 -30.99 -5.66
C TYR A 119 1.53 -30.16 -5.99
N ILE A 120 1.46 -28.97 -5.38
CA ILE A 120 0.51 -27.91 -5.73
C ILE A 120 1.34 -26.67 -6.05
N LYS A 121 1.13 -26.07 -7.22
CA LYS A 121 1.79 -24.81 -7.59
C LYS A 121 0.78 -23.67 -7.47
N GLU A 122 1.16 -22.66 -6.73
CA GLU A 122 0.42 -21.42 -6.52
C GLU A 122 1.11 -20.29 -7.29
N LYS A 123 0.39 -19.57 -8.15
CA LYS A 123 0.87 -18.41 -8.91
C LYS A 123 0.11 -17.16 -8.53
N TYR A 124 0.81 -16.06 -8.44
CA TYR A 124 0.27 -14.75 -8.12
C TYR A 124 0.24 -13.87 -9.36
N GLU A 125 -0.92 -13.28 -9.64
CA GLU A 125 -1.13 -12.43 -10.80
C GLU A 125 -1.75 -11.09 -10.37
N ARG A 126 -1.21 -10.00 -10.87
CA ARG A 126 -1.75 -8.65 -10.67
C ARG A 126 -2.79 -8.31 -11.74
N VAL A 127 -3.58 -7.25 -11.51
CA VAL A 127 -4.55 -6.73 -12.49
C VAL A 127 -3.89 -6.46 -13.85
N THR A 128 -2.63 -6.05 -13.85
CA THR A 128 -1.85 -5.77 -15.07
C THR A 128 -1.38 -7.00 -15.83
N GLY A 129 -1.71 -8.22 -15.36
CA GLY A 129 -1.15 -9.48 -15.89
C GLY A 129 0.30 -9.77 -15.47
N LYS A 130 0.96 -8.84 -14.77
CA LYS A 130 2.30 -9.07 -14.19
C LYS A 130 2.21 -9.98 -12.97
N ALA A 131 3.35 -10.58 -12.60
CA ALA A 131 3.44 -11.38 -11.39
C ALA A 131 3.10 -10.57 -10.14
N GLY A 132 2.30 -11.15 -9.24
CA GLY A 132 2.13 -10.68 -7.88
C GLY A 132 3.38 -10.96 -7.03
N VAL A 133 3.39 -10.50 -5.79
CA VAL A 133 4.57 -10.59 -4.92
C VAL A 133 4.18 -11.12 -3.55
N GLY A 134 4.83 -12.22 -3.13
CA GLY A 134 4.72 -12.76 -1.79
C GLY A 134 5.72 -12.15 -0.80
N ASN A 135 5.72 -12.66 0.42
CA ASN A 135 6.50 -12.09 1.54
C ASN A 135 8.02 -12.19 1.38
N HIS A 136 8.51 -13.07 0.52
CA HIS A 136 9.93 -13.24 0.19
C HIS A 136 10.27 -12.72 -1.21
N GLY A 137 9.36 -11.93 -1.82
CA GLY A 137 9.53 -11.44 -3.18
C GLY A 137 9.20 -12.47 -4.28
N GLU A 138 8.64 -13.62 -3.88
CA GLU A 138 8.25 -14.69 -4.80
C GLU A 138 7.03 -14.29 -5.63
N ALA A 139 7.01 -14.78 -6.88
CA ALA A 139 5.89 -14.69 -7.82
C ALA A 139 5.04 -15.98 -7.84
N SER A 140 5.60 -17.07 -7.35
CA SER A 140 4.91 -18.35 -7.19
C SER A 140 5.52 -19.20 -6.09
N VAL A 141 4.71 -20.13 -5.56
CA VAL A 141 5.12 -21.12 -4.57
C VAL A 141 4.74 -22.51 -5.08
N ARG A 142 5.61 -23.50 -4.86
CA ARG A 142 5.29 -24.91 -5.07
C ARG A 142 5.31 -25.61 -3.73
N TYR A 143 4.19 -26.20 -3.35
CA TYR A 143 4.03 -27.00 -2.14
C TYR A 143 4.28 -28.48 -2.45
N GLN A 144 5.15 -29.12 -1.69
CA GLN A 144 5.31 -30.56 -1.67
C GLN A 144 4.34 -31.16 -0.66
N ILE A 145 3.52 -32.09 -1.12
CA ILE A 145 2.47 -32.72 -0.31
C ILE A 145 2.95 -34.08 0.22
N ALA A 146 2.80 -34.30 1.51
CA ALA A 146 3.12 -35.59 2.13
C ALA A 146 2.24 -36.71 1.55
N LYS A 147 2.88 -37.76 1.07
CA LYS A 147 2.19 -38.92 0.43
C LYS A 147 1.71 -39.96 1.43
N ASP A 148 2.31 -39.98 2.63
CA ASP A 148 2.04 -40.96 3.68
C ASP A 148 2.20 -40.35 5.08
N GLY A 149 2.06 -41.17 6.13
CA GLY A 149 2.21 -40.77 7.53
C GLY A 149 1.06 -39.93 8.07
N GLU A 150 1.25 -39.37 9.27
CA GLU A 150 0.24 -38.56 9.98
C GLU A 150 -0.13 -37.26 9.24
N ASN A 151 0.77 -36.75 8.43
CA ASN A 151 0.59 -35.52 7.66
C ASN A 151 0.18 -35.76 6.21
N LYS A 152 -0.25 -36.97 5.85
CA LYS A 152 -0.69 -37.29 4.50
C LYS A 152 -1.71 -36.27 3.97
N GLY A 153 -1.42 -35.73 2.79
CA GLY A 153 -2.25 -34.73 2.14
C GLY A 153 -1.96 -33.28 2.55
N LYS A 154 -1.09 -33.03 3.54
CA LYS A 154 -0.68 -31.69 3.95
C LYS A 154 0.63 -31.30 3.30
N ALA A 155 0.85 -29.99 3.11
CA ALA A 155 2.13 -29.50 2.61
C ALA A 155 3.22 -29.64 3.68
N GLU A 156 4.30 -30.36 3.37
CA GLU A 156 5.47 -30.54 4.25
C GLU A 156 6.64 -29.60 3.92
N LYS A 157 6.69 -29.14 2.66
CA LYS A 157 7.66 -28.16 2.18
C LYS A 157 7.03 -27.21 1.19
N LYS A 158 7.61 -26.01 1.08
CA LYS A 158 7.30 -25.06 0.04
C LYS A 158 8.57 -24.49 -0.56
N TYR A 159 8.53 -24.25 -1.87
CA TYR A 159 9.62 -23.71 -2.67
C TYR A 159 9.17 -22.41 -3.29
N TYR A 160 9.98 -21.36 -3.18
CA TYR A 160 9.67 -20.01 -3.64
C TYR A 160 10.33 -19.77 -5.00
N TYR A 161 9.62 -19.18 -5.93
CA TYR A 161 10.10 -18.88 -7.28
C TYR A 161 9.87 -17.40 -7.61
N ASN A 162 10.87 -16.78 -8.25
CA ASN A 162 10.75 -15.43 -8.78
C ASN A 162 9.86 -15.41 -10.05
N SER A 163 9.68 -14.21 -10.65
CA SER A 163 8.92 -14.04 -11.89
C SER A 163 9.53 -14.74 -13.11
N GLU A 164 10.81 -15.04 -13.07
CA GLU A 164 11.55 -15.73 -14.13
C GLU A 164 11.47 -17.26 -14.00
N GLY A 165 10.91 -17.73 -12.88
CA GLY A 165 10.74 -19.16 -12.61
C GLY A 165 11.93 -19.80 -11.89
N ASP A 166 12.93 -19.02 -11.46
CA ASP A 166 14.07 -19.51 -10.71
C ASP A 166 13.68 -19.72 -9.25
N ASN A 167 14.17 -20.81 -8.65
CA ASN A 167 14.08 -21.04 -7.21
C ASN A 167 15.05 -20.11 -6.47
N ASN A 168 14.76 -18.82 -6.53
CA ASN A 168 15.55 -17.78 -5.91
C ASN A 168 14.64 -16.55 -5.69
N SER A 169 14.08 -16.45 -4.51
CA SER A 169 13.34 -15.23 -4.12
C SER A 169 14.31 -14.08 -3.82
N LEU A 170 13.81 -12.86 -3.81
CA LEU A 170 14.54 -11.71 -3.30
C LEU A 170 14.91 -11.98 -1.83
N GLY A 171 16.20 -12.15 -1.57
CA GLY A 171 16.71 -12.55 -0.27
C GLY A 171 17.24 -13.99 -0.26
N SER A 172 17.69 -14.46 0.87
CA SER A 172 18.34 -15.78 1.00
C SER A 172 17.37 -16.97 1.06
N VAL A 173 16.05 -16.73 1.18
CA VAL A 173 15.05 -17.79 1.34
C VAL A 173 14.65 -18.38 -0.01
N ALA A 174 14.86 -19.66 -0.21
CA ALA A 174 14.46 -20.40 -1.41
C ALA A 174 13.41 -21.48 -1.13
N GLN A 175 13.35 -21.97 0.09
CA GLN A 175 12.41 -23.00 0.52
C GLN A 175 12.08 -22.87 2.01
N ALA A 176 11.01 -23.55 2.45
CA ALA A 176 10.70 -23.70 3.86
C ALA A 176 10.13 -25.10 4.15
N LYS A 177 10.48 -25.65 5.32
CA LYS A 177 9.89 -26.86 5.87
C LYS A 177 8.74 -26.50 6.79
N ILE A 178 7.64 -27.23 6.70
CA ILE A 178 6.45 -27.06 7.56
C ILE A 178 6.34 -28.29 8.46
N ALA A 179 6.24 -28.08 9.76
CA ALA A 179 5.98 -29.13 10.72
C ALA A 179 4.60 -28.89 11.37
N TYR A 180 3.97 -29.98 11.80
CA TYR A 180 2.64 -29.99 12.40
C TYR A 180 2.69 -30.58 13.80
N ASP A 181 1.84 -30.07 14.68
CA ASP A 181 1.60 -30.66 15.99
C ASP A 181 0.76 -31.96 15.88
N LYS A 182 0.56 -32.66 16.99
CA LYS A 182 -0.26 -33.90 17.05
C LYS A 182 -1.75 -33.67 16.74
N LYS A 183 -2.23 -32.41 16.75
CA LYS A 183 -3.61 -32.05 16.40
C LYS A 183 -3.73 -31.66 14.93
N GLY A 184 -2.60 -31.57 14.24
CA GLY A 184 -2.52 -31.26 12.82
C GLY A 184 -2.48 -29.76 12.51
N ASN A 185 -2.27 -28.89 13.51
CA ASN A 185 -1.99 -27.48 13.32
C ASN A 185 -0.53 -27.29 12.90
N ILE A 186 -0.22 -26.20 12.21
CA ILE A 186 1.17 -25.85 11.88
C ILE A 186 1.90 -25.49 13.17
N ASP A 187 2.92 -26.26 13.52
CA ASP A 187 3.76 -26.03 14.70
C ASP A 187 4.93 -25.09 14.38
N THR A 188 5.64 -25.38 13.27
CA THR A 188 6.78 -24.55 12.87
C THR A 188 6.89 -24.39 11.37
N ILE A 189 7.52 -23.28 10.95
CA ILE A 189 8.00 -23.04 9.58
C ILE A 189 9.50 -22.71 9.66
N THR A 190 10.35 -23.56 9.10
CA THR A 190 11.80 -23.37 9.04
C THR A 190 12.21 -22.88 7.67
N TYR A 191 12.81 -21.69 7.60
CA TYR A 191 13.27 -21.08 6.35
C TYR A 191 14.67 -21.57 5.96
N MET A 192 14.87 -21.85 4.69
CA MET A 192 16.12 -22.38 4.16
C MET A 192 16.49 -21.73 2.82
N ASN A 193 17.79 -21.67 2.55
CA ASN A 193 18.29 -21.31 1.22
C ASN A 193 18.14 -22.48 0.23
N LYS A 194 18.59 -22.31 -1.02
CA LYS A 194 18.54 -23.34 -2.06
C LYS A 194 19.31 -24.62 -1.70
N ASP A 195 20.34 -24.51 -0.88
CA ASP A 195 21.20 -25.64 -0.45
C ASP A 195 20.65 -26.35 0.79
N GLY A 196 19.47 -25.93 1.30
CA GLY A 196 18.83 -26.49 2.49
C GLY A 196 19.40 -25.98 3.82
N LYS A 197 20.27 -24.98 3.80
CA LYS A 197 20.82 -24.37 5.02
C LYS A 197 19.79 -23.39 5.60
N VAL A 198 19.58 -23.47 6.91
CA VAL A 198 18.66 -22.56 7.63
C VAL A 198 19.14 -21.12 7.51
N VAL A 199 18.21 -20.22 7.18
CA VAL A 199 18.44 -18.76 6.98
C VAL A 199 17.29 -17.95 7.57
N ASN A 200 17.51 -16.67 7.79
CA ASN A 200 16.45 -15.78 8.23
C ASN A 200 15.44 -15.51 7.10
N GLY A 201 14.17 -15.67 7.41
CA GLY A 201 13.04 -15.44 6.52
C GLY A 201 12.11 -14.35 7.01
N TYR A 202 10.80 -14.62 6.93
CA TYR A 202 9.76 -13.68 7.32
C TYR A 202 9.90 -13.25 8.79
N LEU A 203 9.66 -11.98 9.09
CA LEU A 203 9.88 -11.36 10.40
C LEU A 203 11.34 -11.40 10.89
N GLY A 204 12.30 -11.85 10.07
CA GLY A 204 13.69 -12.07 10.48
C GLY A 204 13.90 -13.35 11.27
N ALA A 205 12.92 -14.25 11.29
CA ALA A 205 13.00 -15.55 11.94
C ALA A 205 13.73 -16.57 11.08
N SER A 206 14.57 -17.41 11.68
CA SER A 206 15.02 -18.64 11.04
C SER A 206 13.93 -19.72 11.12
N ILE A 207 13.20 -19.73 12.24
CA ILE A 207 12.08 -20.61 12.49
C ILE A 207 10.94 -19.76 13.06
N LEU A 208 9.75 -19.83 12.45
CA LEU A 208 8.51 -19.33 13.06
C LEU A 208 7.87 -20.47 13.85
N GLY A 209 7.61 -20.23 15.14
CA GLY A 209 6.83 -21.12 16.00
C GLY A 209 5.39 -20.62 16.09
N PHE A 210 4.42 -21.52 16.12
CA PHE A 210 3.00 -21.21 16.25
C PHE A 210 2.47 -21.81 17.54
N VAL A 211 2.06 -20.96 18.47
CA VAL A 211 1.54 -21.38 19.76
C VAL A 211 0.02 -21.23 19.75
N TYR A 212 -0.68 -22.29 20.09
CA TYR A 212 -2.14 -22.32 20.13
C TYR A 212 -2.67 -22.28 21.57
N ASP A 213 -3.88 -21.75 21.73
CA ASP A 213 -4.60 -21.73 23.00
C ASP A 213 -4.74 -23.16 23.54
N LYS A 214 -4.54 -23.35 24.84
CA LYS A 214 -4.56 -24.68 25.46
C LYS A 214 -5.96 -25.30 25.49
N GLU A 215 -6.98 -24.48 25.62
CA GLU A 215 -8.38 -24.90 25.68
C GLU A 215 -9.04 -24.91 24.29
N LYS A 216 -8.74 -23.90 23.48
CA LYS A 216 -9.23 -23.73 22.11
C LYS A 216 -8.11 -24.04 21.12
N THR A 217 -7.85 -25.29 20.90
CA THR A 217 -6.65 -25.83 20.28
C THR A 217 -6.44 -25.47 18.79
N ASP A 218 -7.38 -24.81 18.17
CA ASP A 218 -7.36 -24.27 16.82
C ASP A 218 -7.20 -22.73 16.78
N VAL A 219 -7.21 -22.07 17.96
CA VAL A 219 -7.02 -20.63 18.08
C VAL A 219 -5.55 -20.30 18.31
N LEU A 220 -4.95 -19.54 17.41
CA LEU A 220 -3.56 -19.12 17.52
C LEU A 220 -3.42 -18.09 18.64
N ASP A 221 -2.67 -18.42 19.69
CA ASP A 221 -2.34 -17.51 20.80
C ASP A 221 -1.19 -16.58 20.43
N SER A 222 -0.11 -17.14 19.86
CA SER A 222 1.03 -16.32 19.47
C SER A 222 1.88 -16.93 18.36
N ILE A 223 2.67 -16.07 17.71
CA ILE A 223 3.76 -16.44 16.81
C ILE A 223 5.08 -16.12 17.51
N GLU A 224 6.00 -17.08 17.52
CA GLU A 224 7.34 -16.93 18.07
C GLU A 224 8.36 -16.79 16.95
N ILE A 225 9.26 -15.84 17.11
CA ILE A 225 10.45 -15.64 16.26
C ILE A 225 11.59 -16.42 16.91
N ARG A 226 12.09 -17.45 16.22
CA ARG A 226 13.13 -18.30 16.74
C ARG A 226 14.38 -18.24 15.84
N ASP A 227 15.55 -18.37 16.46
CA ASP A 227 16.82 -18.49 15.75
C ASP A 227 16.98 -19.88 15.08
N ASN A 228 18.14 -20.14 14.49
CA ASN A 228 18.44 -21.41 13.83
C ASN A 228 18.56 -22.62 14.79
N ASN A 229 18.68 -22.38 16.08
CA ASN A 229 18.69 -23.41 17.13
C ASN A 229 17.30 -23.63 17.74
N GLY A 230 16.27 -22.92 17.27
CA GLY A 230 14.90 -22.99 17.79
C GLY A 230 14.65 -22.14 19.04
N VAL A 231 15.61 -21.32 19.45
CA VAL A 231 15.50 -20.46 20.64
C VAL A 231 14.73 -19.19 20.26
N VAL A 232 13.73 -18.82 21.10
CA VAL A 232 12.97 -17.58 20.92
C VAL A 232 13.90 -16.37 21.08
N LYS A 233 13.95 -15.52 20.06
CA LYS A 233 14.86 -14.37 20.01
C LYS A 233 14.23 -13.14 19.38
N ASN A 234 14.60 -11.96 19.89
CA ASN A 234 14.25 -10.70 19.30
C ASN A 234 14.78 -10.58 17.87
N ASN A 235 13.90 -10.18 16.95
CA ASN A 235 14.30 -9.82 15.59
C ASN A 235 14.96 -8.42 15.54
N LYS A 236 15.31 -7.97 14.35
CA LYS A 236 15.85 -6.60 14.15
C LYS A 236 14.93 -5.47 14.63
N ASN A 237 13.62 -5.74 14.74
CA ASN A 237 12.61 -4.80 15.21
C ASN A 237 12.36 -4.94 16.72
N LYS A 238 13.23 -5.68 17.43
CA LYS A 238 13.29 -5.82 18.90
C LYS A 238 12.13 -6.58 19.54
N TYR A 239 11.34 -7.35 18.80
CA TYR A 239 10.35 -8.26 19.37
C TYR A 239 10.61 -9.72 18.98
N ALA A 240 10.24 -10.63 19.87
CA ALA A 240 10.40 -12.07 19.74
C ALA A 240 9.08 -12.81 19.56
N ARG A 241 7.97 -12.18 19.94
CA ARG A 241 6.62 -12.75 19.85
C ARG A 241 5.61 -11.73 19.38
N ILE A 242 4.59 -12.22 18.67
CA ILE A 242 3.37 -11.49 18.36
C ILE A 242 2.23 -12.27 18.98
N ALA A 243 1.64 -11.75 20.06
CA ALA A 243 0.50 -12.37 20.73
C ALA A 243 -0.81 -11.77 20.25
N PHE A 244 -1.88 -12.56 20.23
CA PHE A 244 -3.18 -12.21 19.69
C PHE A 244 -4.28 -12.41 20.73
N SER A 245 -5.33 -11.59 20.64
CA SER A 245 -6.59 -11.81 21.33
C SER A 245 -7.73 -11.68 20.32
N TYR A 246 -8.81 -12.41 20.57
CA TYR A 246 -9.92 -12.52 19.62
C TYR A 246 -11.26 -12.22 20.30
N ASP A 247 -12.21 -11.70 19.52
CA ASP A 247 -13.60 -11.60 19.93
C ASP A 247 -14.33 -12.95 19.78
N LYS A 248 -15.61 -12.98 20.16
CA LYS A 248 -16.47 -14.17 20.06
C LYS A 248 -16.72 -14.62 18.60
N LYS A 249 -16.49 -13.74 17.61
CA LYS A 249 -16.59 -14.03 16.19
C LYS A 249 -15.26 -14.51 15.59
N GLY A 250 -14.18 -14.59 16.37
CA GLY A 250 -12.84 -14.98 15.96
C GLY A 250 -12.08 -13.87 15.21
N ARG A 251 -12.51 -12.60 15.32
CA ARG A 251 -11.77 -11.45 14.77
C ARG A 251 -10.70 -11.02 15.76
N VAL A 252 -9.50 -10.69 15.28
CA VAL A 252 -8.39 -10.19 16.11
C VAL A 252 -8.78 -8.84 16.70
N ILE A 253 -8.83 -8.76 18.03
CA ILE A 253 -9.11 -7.51 18.78
C ILE A 253 -7.85 -6.91 19.40
N SER A 254 -6.76 -7.66 19.48
CA SER A 254 -5.47 -7.15 19.95
C SER A 254 -4.32 -7.90 19.31
N ARG A 255 -3.25 -7.16 19.01
CA ARG A 255 -1.92 -7.66 18.64
C ARG A 255 -0.90 -7.02 19.55
N LYS A 256 -0.08 -7.83 20.20
CA LYS A 256 0.94 -7.41 21.15
C LYS A 256 2.32 -7.82 20.66
N LEU A 257 3.28 -6.88 20.70
CA LEU A 257 4.68 -7.15 20.38
C LEU A 257 5.40 -7.40 21.71
N CYS A 258 5.93 -8.62 21.89
CA CYS A 258 6.58 -9.03 23.12
C CYS A 258 8.04 -9.37 22.90
N ASN A 259 8.86 -9.15 23.92
CA ASN A 259 10.27 -9.54 23.97
C ASN A 259 10.45 -11.07 24.17
N GLU A 260 11.68 -11.52 24.34
CA GLU A 260 12.04 -12.94 24.57
C GLU A 260 11.39 -13.50 25.85
N ALA A 261 11.24 -12.68 26.88
CA ALA A 261 10.59 -13.08 28.13
C ALA A 261 9.05 -13.15 28.04
N GLY A 262 8.47 -12.56 26.98
CA GLY A 262 7.02 -12.48 26.79
C GLY A 262 6.40 -11.18 27.27
N ASP A 263 7.21 -10.22 27.76
CA ASP A 263 6.74 -8.91 28.19
C ASP A 263 6.51 -7.99 26.99
N LEU A 264 5.58 -7.05 27.11
CA LEU A 264 5.37 -6.01 26.08
C LEU A 264 6.65 -5.20 25.84
N ASP A 265 7.01 -5.00 24.57
CA ASP A 265 8.18 -4.21 24.18
C ASP A 265 7.76 -2.92 23.47
N GLY A 266 7.87 -1.81 24.19
CA GLY A 266 7.59 -0.47 23.66
C GLY A 266 8.63 0.04 22.65
N SER A 267 9.80 -0.63 22.52
CA SER A 267 10.82 -0.27 21.54
C SER A 267 10.53 -0.81 20.13
N ALA A 268 9.59 -1.75 20.03
CA ALA A 268 9.19 -2.42 18.78
C ALA A 268 8.18 -1.61 17.93
N GLN A 269 7.99 -0.33 18.22
CA GLN A 269 7.03 0.52 17.53
C GLN A 269 7.30 0.58 16.02
N LYS A 270 6.23 0.46 15.22
CA LYS A 270 6.25 0.59 13.77
C LYS A 270 5.79 1.98 13.34
N SER A 271 6.24 2.39 12.16
CA SER A 271 5.80 3.64 11.53
C SER A 271 4.44 3.44 10.85
N LEU A 272 3.57 4.44 10.96
CA LEU A 272 2.33 4.51 10.20
C LEU A 272 2.47 5.54 9.09
N PHE A 273 2.55 5.08 7.83
CA PHE A 273 2.56 5.95 6.66
C PHE A 273 1.17 6.03 6.07
N VAL A 274 0.65 7.25 5.95
CA VAL A 274 -0.59 7.55 5.25
C VAL A 274 -0.26 8.46 4.07
N PHE A 275 -0.43 7.93 2.85
CA PHE A 275 -0.29 8.71 1.63
C PHE A 275 -1.67 9.16 1.17
N LEU A 276 -1.81 10.42 0.82
CA LEU A 276 -3.09 11.01 0.46
C LEU A 276 -3.45 10.90 -1.04
N GLY A 277 -2.60 10.26 -1.83
CA GLY A 277 -2.91 9.93 -3.22
C GLY A 277 -3.82 8.70 -3.31
N PRO A 278 -4.72 8.61 -4.32
CA PRO A 278 -5.81 7.63 -4.35
C PRO A 278 -5.33 6.17 -4.35
N THR A 279 -4.27 5.84 -5.06
CA THR A 279 -3.73 4.45 -5.11
C THR A 279 -3.14 4.04 -3.77
N SER A 280 -2.28 4.87 -3.18
CA SER A 280 -1.65 4.58 -1.89
C SER A 280 -2.66 4.62 -0.74
N LEU A 281 -3.63 5.54 -0.79
CA LEU A 281 -4.68 5.63 0.20
C LEU A 281 -5.59 4.39 0.14
N ASN A 282 -6.03 3.97 -1.05
CA ASN A 282 -6.86 2.77 -1.22
C ASN A 282 -6.18 1.52 -0.64
N ASP A 283 -4.88 1.36 -0.88
CA ASP A 283 -4.08 0.28 -0.31
C ASP A 283 -4.05 0.34 1.24
N LYS A 284 -3.88 1.52 1.82
CA LYS A 284 -3.90 1.71 3.29
C LYS A 284 -5.29 1.49 3.89
N LEU A 285 -6.34 1.97 3.25
CA LEU A 285 -7.72 1.72 3.68
C LEU A 285 -8.04 0.22 3.68
N GLN A 286 -7.56 -0.52 2.66
CA GLN A 286 -7.71 -1.97 2.64
C GLN A 286 -6.92 -2.64 3.79
N GLN A 287 -5.69 -2.20 4.06
CA GLN A 287 -4.92 -2.71 5.21
C GLN A 287 -5.61 -2.39 6.56
N MET A 288 -6.22 -1.21 6.71
CA MET A 288 -7.00 -0.84 7.90
C MET A 288 -8.21 -1.75 8.05
N LYS A 289 -9.02 -1.90 7.00
CA LYS A 289 -10.18 -2.78 6.97
C LYS A 289 -9.81 -4.23 7.30
N ASP A 290 -8.66 -4.67 6.86
CA ASP A 290 -8.16 -6.03 7.08
C ASP A 290 -7.50 -6.23 8.45
N GLY A 291 -7.38 -5.18 9.27
CA GLY A 291 -6.69 -5.25 10.55
C GLY A 291 -5.19 -5.52 10.40
N LEU A 292 -4.58 -5.08 9.28
CA LEU A 292 -3.15 -5.26 8.99
C LEU A 292 -2.29 -4.08 9.46
N ILE A 293 -2.92 -2.96 9.82
CA ILE A 293 -2.21 -1.80 10.38
C ILE A 293 -1.85 -2.09 11.82
N GLU A 294 -0.59 -1.86 12.16
CA GLU A 294 -0.08 -2.00 13.53
C GLU A 294 0.97 -0.92 13.85
N ALA A 295 0.90 -0.38 15.05
CA ALA A 295 1.90 0.49 15.65
C ALA A 295 1.81 0.39 17.19
N GLY A 296 2.82 0.91 17.92
CA GLY A 296 2.87 0.77 19.37
C GLY A 296 3.31 -0.62 19.84
N ALA A 297 3.34 -0.82 21.15
CA ALA A 297 3.60 -2.12 21.77
C ALA A 297 2.38 -3.04 21.66
N GLU A 298 1.18 -2.48 21.72
CA GLU A 298 -0.10 -3.14 21.47
C GLU A 298 -0.89 -2.34 20.43
N THR A 299 -1.56 -3.04 19.52
CA THR A 299 -2.57 -2.48 18.61
C THR A 299 -3.91 -3.13 18.92
N LYS A 300 -4.90 -2.32 19.31
CA LYS A 300 -6.27 -2.77 19.56
C LYS A 300 -7.18 -2.44 18.39
N TYR A 301 -8.10 -3.35 18.10
CA TYR A 301 -9.12 -3.22 17.06
C TYR A 301 -10.50 -3.32 17.67
N THR A 302 -11.34 -2.32 17.44
CA THR A 302 -12.75 -2.34 17.84
C THR A 302 -13.61 -2.55 16.62
N TYR A 303 -14.54 -3.47 16.69
CA TYR A 303 -15.47 -3.81 15.62
C TYR A 303 -16.89 -3.52 16.05
N ASP A 304 -17.72 -3.17 15.10
CA ASP A 304 -19.17 -3.23 15.25
C ASP A 304 -19.74 -4.58 14.76
N ASP A 305 -21.06 -4.71 14.81
CA ASP A 305 -21.73 -5.93 14.37
C ASP A 305 -22.07 -5.93 12.87
N LYS A 306 -22.00 -4.78 12.22
CA LYS A 306 -22.43 -4.56 10.83
C LYS A 306 -21.30 -4.78 9.83
N HIS A 307 -20.06 -4.37 10.15
CA HIS A 307 -18.95 -4.31 9.22
C HIS A 307 -17.90 -5.40 9.50
N ALA A 308 -17.20 -5.82 8.45
CA ALA A 308 -16.14 -6.82 8.56
C ALA A 308 -14.84 -6.23 9.13
N GLY A 309 -14.54 -4.97 8.80
CA GLY A 309 -13.36 -4.25 9.26
C GLY A 309 -13.57 -3.59 10.63
N PRO A 310 -12.48 -3.20 11.33
CA PRO A 310 -12.56 -2.47 12.57
C PRO A 310 -13.07 -1.04 12.33
N VAL A 311 -13.94 -0.55 13.21
CA VAL A 311 -14.38 0.86 13.21
C VAL A 311 -13.39 1.76 13.96
N LYS A 312 -12.48 1.15 14.74
CA LYS A 312 -11.44 1.86 15.50
C LYS A 312 -10.17 1.02 15.59
N ILE A 313 -9.01 1.66 15.42
CA ILE A 313 -7.68 1.09 15.63
C ILE A 313 -6.93 1.98 16.61
N GLN A 314 -6.51 1.44 17.76
CA GLN A 314 -5.76 2.17 18.80
C GLN A 314 -4.35 1.63 18.94
N PHE A 315 -3.39 2.54 19.10
CA PHE A 315 -1.98 2.21 19.37
C PHE A 315 -1.66 2.50 20.83
N LEU A 316 -1.18 1.48 21.55
CA LEU A 316 -0.94 1.56 22.98
C LEU A 316 0.54 1.29 23.31
N GLY A 317 1.00 1.93 24.38
CA GLY A 317 2.30 1.68 24.99
C GLY A 317 2.31 0.45 25.90
N ILE A 318 3.45 0.21 26.56
CA ILE A 318 3.62 -0.89 27.53
C ILE A 318 2.78 -0.70 28.80
N ASP A 319 2.40 0.53 29.11
CA ASP A 319 1.54 0.93 30.22
C ASP A 319 0.04 0.85 29.88
N GLY A 320 -0.29 0.43 28.64
CA GLY A 320 -1.66 0.38 28.14
C GLY A 320 -2.27 1.74 27.81
N GLN A 321 -1.50 2.83 27.92
CA GLN A 321 -1.93 4.17 27.54
C GLN A 321 -1.72 4.41 26.04
N ALA A 322 -2.41 5.43 25.50
CA ALA A 322 -2.26 5.83 24.11
C ALA A 322 -0.80 6.14 23.78
N ALA A 323 -0.24 5.47 22.77
CA ALA A 323 1.15 5.62 22.32
C ALA A 323 1.20 6.21 20.92
N PRO A 324 1.48 7.52 20.77
CA PRO A 324 1.54 8.18 19.48
C PRO A 324 2.59 7.57 18.56
N VAL A 325 2.23 7.40 17.29
CA VAL A 325 3.15 6.97 16.24
C VAL A 325 4.29 7.99 16.09
N LYS A 326 5.53 7.50 16.01
CA LYS A 326 6.74 8.36 15.95
C LYS A 326 7.08 8.82 14.54
N ASP A 327 6.79 7.99 13.54
CA ASP A 327 7.15 8.23 12.14
C ASP A 327 5.94 8.07 11.22
N GLY A 328 5.94 8.81 10.10
CA GLY A 328 4.84 8.83 9.15
C GLY A 328 3.71 9.74 9.63
N ALA A 329 2.59 9.18 10.05
CA ALA A 329 1.49 9.92 10.69
C ALA A 329 1.83 10.25 12.14
N LYS A 330 2.87 11.05 12.34
CA LYS A 330 3.43 11.38 13.65
C LYS A 330 2.38 11.98 14.58
N GLY A 331 2.30 11.44 15.78
CA GLY A 331 1.39 11.92 16.83
C GLY A 331 0.05 11.18 16.88
N VAL A 332 -0.33 10.47 15.80
CA VAL A 332 -1.58 9.68 15.77
C VAL A 332 -1.48 8.51 16.76
N ALA A 333 -2.48 8.39 17.60
CA ALA A 333 -2.62 7.29 18.57
C ALA A 333 -3.86 6.43 18.29
N GLU A 334 -4.80 6.94 17.49
CA GLU A 334 -6.04 6.24 17.14
C GLU A 334 -6.49 6.61 15.73
N LEU A 335 -7.11 5.66 15.05
CA LEU A 335 -7.81 5.83 13.77
C LEU A 335 -9.28 5.47 13.97
N ASP A 336 -10.18 6.38 13.64
CA ASP A 336 -11.63 6.12 13.60
C ASP A 336 -12.11 6.01 12.16
N MET A 337 -12.94 5.02 11.86
CA MET A 337 -13.40 4.71 10.52
C MET A 337 -14.91 4.55 10.46
N THR A 338 -15.51 5.12 9.42
CA THR A 338 -16.92 4.90 9.08
C THR A 338 -17.01 4.19 7.73
N TYR A 339 -17.97 3.30 7.58
CA TYR A 339 -18.17 2.48 6.38
C TYR A 339 -19.49 2.78 5.69
N ASP A 340 -19.54 2.56 4.39
CA ASP A 340 -20.78 2.49 3.62
C ASP A 340 -21.37 1.07 3.64
N ASP A 341 -22.54 0.90 2.99
CA ASP A 341 -23.23 -0.39 2.90
C ASP A 341 -22.48 -1.45 2.05
N ALA A 342 -21.47 -1.04 1.28
CA ALA A 342 -20.58 -1.91 0.54
C ALA A 342 -19.29 -2.28 1.34
N ASP A 343 -19.25 -1.95 2.64
CA ASP A 343 -18.10 -2.22 3.52
C ASP A 343 -16.83 -1.45 3.09
N ARG A 344 -16.96 -0.23 2.49
CA ARG A 344 -15.85 0.63 2.12
C ARG A 344 -15.71 1.75 3.14
N ILE A 345 -14.48 2.10 3.50
CA ILE A 345 -14.21 3.21 4.43
C ILE A 345 -14.51 4.53 3.71
N ILE A 346 -15.54 5.26 4.17
CA ILE A 346 -15.96 6.56 3.61
C ILE A 346 -15.47 7.75 4.44
N ASP A 347 -15.08 7.52 5.69
CA ASP A 347 -14.56 8.53 6.59
C ASP A 347 -13.41 7.93 7.41
N LEU A 348 -12.29 8.64 7.51
CA LEU A 348 -11.11 8.28 8.27
C LEU A 348 -10.64 9.48 9.09
N LYS A 349 -10.67 9.38 10.42
CA LYS A 349 -10.20 10.40 11.36
C LYS A 349 -8.91 9.98 12.04
N PHE A 350 -8.07 10.96 12.27
CA PHE A 350 -6.79 10.83 12.97
C PHE A 350 -6.91 11.46 14.36
N ILE A 351 -6.64 10.66 15.40
CA ILE A 351 -6.83 11.06 16.79
C ILE A 351 -5.49 11.00 17.52
N GLY A 352 -5.20 12.04 18.31
CA GLY A 352 -4.02 12.11 19.17
C GLY A 352 -4.16 11.32 20.48
N ALA A 353 -3.09 11.27 21.27
CA ALA A 353 -3.08 10.58 22.56
C ALA A 353 -4.01 11.24 23.60
N ASP A 354 -4.37 12.48 23.42
CA ASP A 354 -5.32 13.25 24.24
C ASP A 354 -6.79 12.99 23.86
N GLY A 355 -7.04 12.13 22.87
CA GLY A 355 -8.38 11.85 22.34
C GLY A 355 -8.95 12.93 21.44
N GLN A 356 -8.17 13.96 21.08
CA GLN A 356 -8.60 15.03 20.18
C GLN A 356 -8.21 14.74 18.74
N SER A 357 -8.96 15.33 17.78
CA SER A 357 -8.60 15.33 16.38
C SER A 357 -7.18 15.84 16.16
N LEU A 358 -6.35 15.10 15.44
CA LEU A 358 -4.95 15.43 15.22
C LEU A 358 -4.66 15.62 13.73
N PRO A 359 -4.36 16.85 13.29
CA PRO A 359 -3.93 17.08 11.91
C PRO A 359 -2.65 16.30 11.57
N LEU A 360 -2.68 15.55 10.46
CA LEU A 360 -1.49 14.90 9.92
C LEU A 360 -0.37 15.91 9.68
N VAL A 361 0.87 15.52 10.00
CA VAL A 361 2.06 16.32 9.68
C VAL A 361 2.80 15.63 8.55
N ILE A 362 2.75 16.22 7.36
CA ILE A 362 3.41 15.71 6.16
C ILE A 362 4.49 16.71 5.76
N SER A 363 5.76 16.28 5.74
CA SER A 363 6.90 17.14 5.40
C SER A 363 6.91 18.49 6.15
N ASN A 364 6.63 18.47 7.47
CA ASN A 364 6.49 19.64 8.36
C ASN A 364 5.31 20.57 8.07
N THR A 365 4.38 20.17 7.23
CA THR A 365 3.13 20.89 6.93
C THR A 365 1.96 20.23 7.65
N LYS A 366 1.11 21.01 8.32
CA LYS A 366 -0.12 20.50 8.92
C LYS A 366 -1.14 20.22 7.82
N GLY A 367 -1.54 18.96 7.71
CA GLY A 367 -2.57 18.44 6.80
C GLY A 367 -3.94 18.32 7.47
N PRO A 368 -4.80 17.48 6.89
CA PRO A 368 -6.14 17.20 7.41
C PRO A 368 -6.07 16.34 8.69
N ASP A 369 -7.10 16.43 9.51
CA ASP A 369 -7.37 15.48 10.61
C ASP A 369 -8.49 14.49 10.26
N GLU A 370 -9.15 14.69 9.11
CA GLU A 370 -10.21 13.83 8.60
C GLU A 370 -10.15 13.75 7.07
N LEU A 371 -10.33 12.56 6.52
CA LEU A 371 -10.47 12.30 5.09
C LEU A 371 -11.86 11.72 4.82
N LYS A 372 -12.57 12.26 3.83
CA LYS A 372 -13.80 11.65 3.30
C LYS A 372 -13.57 11.15 1.90
N MET A 373 -14.05 9.94 1.62
CA MET A 373 -13.88 9.26 0.35
C MET A 373 -15.24 8.94 -0.27
N ASP A 374 -15.38 9.26 -1.55
CA ASP A 374 -16.44 8.74 -2.40
C ASP A 374 -15.86 7.66 -3.33
N TYR A 375 -16.70 6.75 -3.80
CA TYR A 375 -16.30 5.64 -4.65
C TYR A 375 -17.16 5.58 -5.91
N ASP A 376 -16.54 5.13 -7.01
CA ASP A 376 -17.27 4.74 -8.21
C ASP A 376 -17.90 3.34 -8.07
N GLU A 377 -18.63 2.92 -9.09
CA GLU A 377 -19.29 1.62 -9.15
C GLU A 377 -18.31 0.42 -9.07
N ASN A 378 -17.05 0.62 -9.45
CA ASN A 378 -15.98 -0.37 -9.40
C ASN A 378 -15.18 -0.29 -8.09
N SER A 379 -15.66 0.48 -7.09
CA SER A 379 -14.99 0.71 -5.80
C SER A 379 -13.60 1.33 -5.92
N ASN A 380 -13.35 2.16 -6.95
CA ASN A 380 -12.22 3.06 -6.95
C ASN A 380 -12.58 4.33 -6.20
N ILE A 381 -11.63 4.94 -5.52
CA ILE A 381 -11.83 6.24 -4.88
C ILE A 381 -12.07 7.29 -5.96
N SER A 382 -13.32 7.72 -6.11
CA SER A 382 -13.72 8.74 -7.10
C SER A 382 -13.51 10.16 -6.59
N GLN A 383 -13.46 10.36 -5.26
CA GLN A 383 -13.13 11.64 -4.64
C GLN A 383 -12.44 11.41 -3.28
N ILE A 384 -11.48 12.28 -2.98
CA ILE A 384 -10.92 12.47 -1.64
C ILE A 384 -11.16 13.91 -1.24
N SER A 385 -11.78 14.13 -0.08
CA SER A 385 -12.02 15.46 0.50
C SER A 385 -11.31 15.59 1.84
N TYR A 386 -10.72 16.74 2.09
CA TYR A 386 -9.85 17.03 3.22
C TYR A 386 -10.55 17.92 4.22
N PHE A 387 -10.53 17.53 5.51
CA PHE A 387 -11.20 18.27 6.58
C PHE A 387 -10.26 18.54 7.74
N LYS A 388 -10.59 19.56 8.51
CA LYS A 388 -9.97 19.87 9.79
C LYS A 388 -11.02 20.39 10.74
N ASN A 389 -11.15 19.75 11.90
CA ASN A 389 -12.20 20.05 12.90
C ASN A 389 -13.62 20.06 12.28
N GLY A 390 -13.87 19.15 11.33
CA GLY A 390 -15.17 19.04 10.63
C GLY A 390 -15.41 20.05 9.51
N GLU A 391 -14.50 21.01 9.30
CA GLU A 391 -14.60 21.99 8.20
C GLU A 391 -13.68 21.61 7.04
N ALA A 392 -14.11 21.89 5.80
CA ALA A 392 -13.29 21.65 4.62
C ALA A 392 -11.98 22.43 4.70
N LEU A 393 -10.86 21.74 4.47
CA LEU A 393 -9.51 22.28 4.58
C LEU A 393 -8.88 22.42 3.20
N ASN A 394 -8.39 23.62 2.88
CA ASN A 394 -7.44 23.77 1.78
C ASN A 394 -6.07 23.20 2.20
N ILE A 395 -5.55 22.25 1.40
CA ILE A 395 -4.28 21.59 1.67
C ILE A 395 -3.15 22.19 0.85
N ASP A 396 -1.93 22.10 1.37
CA ASP A 396 -0.73 22.46 0.61
C ASP A 396 -0.38 21.35 -0.40
N GLU A 397 0.23 21.74 -1.52
CA GLU A 397 0.66 20.81 -2.57
C GLU A 397 1.59 19.69 -2.05
N LYS A 398 2.41 19.96 -1.03
CA LYS A 398 3.22 18.95 -0.32
C LYS A 398 2.39 17.80 0.23
N VAL A 399 1.18 18.07 0.66
CA VAL A 399 0.26 17.07 1.20
C VAL A 399 -0.23 16.13 0.10
N LEU A 400 -0.42 16.64 -1.13
CA LEU A 400 -0.82 15.85 -2.30
C LEU A 400 0.33 15.04 -2.91
N SER A 401 1.52 15.63 -2.99
CA SER A 401 2.65 15.10 -3.77
C SER A 401 3.65 14.31 -2.95
N ASN A 402 3.39 14.07 -1.66
CA ASN A 402 4.26 13.32 -0.74
C ASN A 402 5.71 13.86 -0.69
N GLY A 403 5.85 15.18 -0.62
CA GLY A 403 7.17 15.84 -0.52
C GLY A 403 7.50 16.82 -1.64
N GLY A 404 6.56 17.10 -2.53
CA GLY A 404 6.63 18.21 -3.49
C GLY A 404 6.73 19.57 -2.83
N MET A 405 6.80 20.64 -3.62
CA MET A 405 6.95 22.01 -3.14
C MET A 405 5.82 22.45 -2.20
N SER A 406 6.16 23.30 -1.22
CA SER A 406 5.18 23.90 -0.31
C SER A 406 4.50 25.11 -0.96
N THR A 407 3.59 24.86 -1.88
CA THR A 407 2.73 25.92 -2.40
C THR A 407 1.40 25.84 -1.68
N LYS A 408 0.96 26.93 -1.09
CA LYS A 408 -0.42 27.03 -0.60
C LYS A 408 -1.35 26.89 -1.79
N THR A 409 -2.30 25.98 -1.69
CA THR A 409 -3.32 25.77 -2.71
C THR A 409 -4.71 25.99 -2.10
N ASP A 410 -5.69 26.19 -2.96
CA ASP A 410 -7.10 26.23 -2.55
C ASP A 410 -7.78 24.85 -2.75
N ILE A 411 -7.00 23.76 -2.77
CA ILE A 411 -7.53 22.42 -2.97
C ILE A 411 -8.06 21.86 -1.66
N ALA A 412 -9.37 21.61 -1.62
CA ALA A 412 -10.03 20.92 -0.51
C ALA A 412 -10.58 19.55 -0.93
N ALA A 413 -10.67 19.27 -2.24
CA ALA A 413 -11.02 17.95 -2.76
C ALA A 413 -10.34 17.67 -4.10
N VAL A 414 -10.11 16.38 -4.37
CA VAL A 414 -9.63 15.90 -5.68
C VAL A 414 -10.56 14.82 -6.18
N LYS A 415 -11.07 14.97 -7.41
CA LYS A 415 -11.89 13.96 -8.10
C LYS A 415 -11.04 13.17 -9.09
N TYR A 416 -11.34 11.89 -9.23
CA TYR A 416 -10.60 10.96 -10.06
C TYR A 416 -11.52 10.18 -11.00
N LYS A 417 -10.99 9.81 -12.18
CA LYS A 417 -11.59 8.81 -13.07
C LYS A 417 -10.61 7.69 -13.36
N TYR A 418 -11.15 6.55 -13.74
CA TYR A 418 -10.38 5.32 -13.98
C TYR A 418 -10.85 4.63 -15.26
N ASP A 419 -9.95 3.88 -15.89
CA ASP A 419 -10.28 2.95 -16.96
C ASP A 419 -10.76 1.58 -16.40
N SER A 420 -11.09 0.67 -17.31
CA SER A 420 -11.51 -0.68 -16.96
C SER A 420 -10.43 -1.52 -16.27
N GLN A 421 -9.16 -1.15 -16.39
CA GLN A 421 -8.02 -1.77 -15.72
C GLN A 421 -7.69 -1.11 -14.38
N ARG A 422 -8.52 -0.14 -13.94
CA ARG A 422 -8.38 0.64 -12.70
C ARG A 422 -7.16 1.58 -12.70
N ASN A 423 -6.59 1.89 -13.87
CA ASN A 423 -5.61 2.94 -13.97
C ASN A 423 -6.33 4.30 -13.90
N ARG A 424 -5.76 5.22 -13.13
CA ARG A 424 -6.31 6.58 -13.02
C ARG A 424 -6.14 7.33 -14.33
N THR A 425 -7.25 7.70 -14.96
CA THR A 425 -7.24 8.42 -16.25
C THR A 425 -7.39 9.93 -16.11
N GLU A 426 -7.95 10.42 -15.01
CA GLU A 426 -8.14 11.86 -14.76
C GLU A 426 -7.99 12.18 -13.27
N ALA A 427 -7.48 13.38 -12.96
CA ALA A 427 -7.57 14.03 -11.65
C ALA A 427 -7.96 15.49 -11.83
N LYS A 428 -8.96 15.98 -11.08
CA LYS A 428 -9.43 17.39 -11.06
C LYS A 428 -9.48 17.93 -9.65
N TYR A 429 -9.18 19.21 -9.48
CA TYR A 429 -9.01 19.88 -8.20
C TYR A 429 -10.17 20.81 -7.90
N PHE A 430 -10.63 20.83 -6.64
CA PHE A 430 -11.75 21.63 -6.19
C PHE A 430 -11.42 22.33 -4.88
N ASP A 431 -11.89 23.58 -4.75
CA ASP A 431 -11.81 24.35 -3.52
C ASP A 431 -12.86 23.87 -2.48
N LYS A 432 -12.86 24.48 -1.29
CA LYS A 432 -13.82 24.15 -0.22
C LYS A 432 -15.28 24.55 -0.52
N SER A 433 -15.51 25.35 -1.54
CA SER A 433 -16.86 25.68 -2.03
C SER A 433 -17.31 24.74 -3.16
N GLY A 434 -16.44 23.78 -3.56
CA GLY A 434 -16.71 22.85 -4.65
C GLY A 434 -16.46 23.42 -6.04
N ASN A 435 -15.87 24.62 -6.16
CA ASN A 435 -15.51 25.19 -7.46
C ASN A 435 -14.19 24.61 -7.96
N PRO A 436 -13.99 24.49 -9.29
CA PRO A 436 -12.70 24.11 -9.85
C PRO A 436 -11.60 25.07 -9.38
N THR A 437 -10.49 24.50 -8.93
CA THR A 437 -9.30 25.25 -8.53
C THR A 437 -8.06 24.69 -9.23
N TYR A 438 -6.89 25.30 -9.03
CA TYR A 438 -5.72 25.02 -9.84
C TYR A 438 -4.45 24.79 -9.04
N LEU A 439 -3.53 24.08 -9.67
CA LEU A 439 -2.10 24.04 -9.38
C LEU A 439 -1.33 24.82 -10.45
N LYS A 440 -0.03 24.98 -10.28
CA LYS A 440 0.82 25.69 -11.23
C LYS A 440 1.91 24.77 -11.80
N LEU A 441 2.08 24.80 -13.11
CA LEU A 441 3.25 24.27 -13.79
C LEU A 441 4.32 25.35 -13.84
N TYR A 442 5.56 24.96 -13.60
CA TYR A 442 6.71 25.88 -13.63
C TYR A 442 6.52 27.14 -12.77
N GLY A 443 5.66 27.06 -11.73
CA GLY A 443 5.34 28.19 -10.85
C GLY A 443 4.42 29.27 -11.48
N THR A 444 4.09 29.19 -12.75
CA THR A 444 3.38 30.26 -13.50
C THR A 444 2.07 29.81 -14.13
N THR A 445 2.09 28.71 -14.91
CA THR A 445 0.95 28.27 -15.70
C THR A 445 -0.05 27.49 -14.87
N LYS A 446 -1.28 28.02 -14.74
CA LYS A 446 -2.38 27.37 -13.98
C LYS A 446 -2.88 26.14 -14.72
N TYR A 447 -3.07 25.03 -14.00
CA TYR A 447 -3.78 23.87 -14.50
C TYR A 447 -4.81 23.38 -13.46
N TYR A 448 -5.97 22.90 -13.93
CA TYR A 448 -7.12 22.54 -13.12
C TYR A 448 -7.33 21.03 -13.02
N GLY A 449 -6.56 20.28 -13.81
CA GLY A 449 -6.62 18.82 -13.80
C GLY A 449 -5.48 18.21 -14.61
N ARG A 450 -5.41 16.87 -14.54
CA ARG A 450 -4.45 16.04 -15.27
C ARG A 450 -5.18 14.87 -15.92
N GLN A 451 -4.78 14.53 -17.15
CA GLN A 451 -5.11 13.26 -17.78
C GLN A 451 -3.88 12.37 -17.84
N PHE A 452 -4.11 11.07 -17.75
CA PHE A 452 -3.07 10.05 -17.71
C PHE A 452 -3.33 9.02 -18.80
N GLU A 453 -2.35 8.83 -19.69
CA GLU A 453 -2.37 7.82 -20.75
C GLU A 453 -1.33 6.74 -20.44
N TYR A 454 -1.77 5.49 -20.35
CA TYR A 454 -0.89 4.34 -20.07
C TYR A 454 -0.60 3.60 -21.37
N SER A 455 0.67 3.25 -21.62
CA SER A 455 1.09 2.43 -22.75
C SER A 455 1.95 1.27 -22.26
N GLU A 456 1.90 0.14 -22.95
CA GLU A 456 2.69 -1.06 -22.64
C GLU A 456 4.21 -0.80 -22.64
N ASN A 457 4.66 0.20 -23.39
CA ASN A 457 6.08 0.52 -23.57
C ASN A 457 6.67 1.42 -22.47
N ASN A 458 5.87 1.98 -21.55
CA ASN A 458 6.32 3.01 -20.59
C ASN A 458 6.48 2.52 -19.15
N ASN A 459 6.84 1.26 -18.90
CA ASN A 459 7.10 0.73 -17.54
C ASN A 459 6.10 1.18 -16.48
N ASN A 460 4.81 1.28 -16.83
CA ASN A 460 3.71 1.76 -15.98
C ASN A 460 3.78 3.26 -15.58
N GLN A 461 4.64 4.06 -16.17
CA GLN A 461 4.58 5.50 -16.00
C GLN A 461 3.64 6.09 -17.07
N PRO A 462 2.53 6.74 -16.66
CA PRO A 462 1.62 7.35 -17.65
C PRO A 462 2.23 8.60 -18.26
N LYS A 463 1.89 8.86 -19.51
CA LYS A 463 2.04 10.19 -20.08
C LYS A 463 1.01 11.12 -19.44
N VAL A 464 1.46 12.25 -18.92
CA VAL A 464 0.60 13.23 -18.25
C VAL A 464 0.31 14.39 -19.17
N THR A 465 -0.98 14.72 -19.31
CA THR A 465 -1.47 15.91 -20.01
C THR A 465 -2.15 16.82 -18.99
N TYR A 466 -1.73 18.07 -18.91
CA TYR A 466 -2.30 19.06 -17.99
C TYR A 466 -3.47 19.79 -18.65
N LEU A 467 -4.52 20.08 -17.87
CA LEU A 467 -5.79 20.61 -18.35
C LEU A 467 -6.04 22.00 -17.80
N ASP A 468 -6.59 22.90 -18.62
CA ASP A 468 -7.13 24.18 -18.18
C ASP A 468 -8.51 24.05 -17.48
N ALA A 469 -9.14 25.17 -17.15
CA ALA A 469 -10.45 25.20 -16.50
C ALA A 469 -11.56 24.55 -17.33
N ASP A 470 -11.44 24.57 -18.64
CA ASP A 470 -12.40 24.03 -19.60
C ASP A 470 -12.10 22.55 -19.95
N GLY A 471 -11.03 21.99 -19.38
CA GLY A 471 -10.60 20.61 -19.63
C GLY A 471 -9.79 20.43 -20.91
N GLN A 472 -9.29 21.52 -21.51
CA GLN A 472 -8.44 21.48 -22.70
C GLN A 472 -6.96 21.30 -22.33
N ALA A 473 -6.20 20.64 -23.20
CA ALA A 473 -4.78 20.42 -22.96
C ALA A 473 -3.97 21.73 -22.99
N ILE A 474 -3.19 21.95 -21.94
CA ILE A 474 -2.29 23.09 -21.80
C ILE A 474 -0.93 22.73 -22.41
N LYS A 475 -0.39 23.64 -23.23
CA LYS A 475 1.01 23.62 -23.68
C LYS A 475 1.80 24.64 -22.83
N ALA A 476 2.41 24.18 -21.74
CA ALA A 476 3.30 25.01 -20.93
C ALA A 476 4.73 24.94 -21.49
N ASP A 477 5.38 26.07 -21.66
CA ASP A 477 6.80 26.13 -22.01
C ASP A 477 7.64 26.14 -20.72
N PRO A 478 8.54 25.16 -20.49
CA PRO A 478 9.40 25.18 -19.30
C PRO A 478 10.30 26.42 -19.20
N LYS A 479 10.53 27.11 -20.31
CA LYS A 479 11.27 28.40 -20.31
C LYS A 479 10.51 29.51 -19.57
N ASP A 480 9.19 29.43 -19.52
CA ASP A 480 8.33 30.42 -18.82
C ASP A 480 8.60 30.41 -17.30
N MET A 481 9.25 29.36 -16.76
CA MET A 481 9.65 29.32 -15.35
C MET A 481 10.65 30.40 -15.00
N PHE A 482 11.45 30.87 -15.96
CA PHE A 482 12.41 31.95 -15.71
C PHE A 482 11.76 33.36 -15.69
N LEU A 483 10.56 33.51 -16.22
CA LEU A 483 9.83 34.79 -16.22
C LEU A 483 9.46 35.26 -14.80
N GLY A 484 9.45 36.59 -14.58
CA GLY A 484 9.06 37.21 -13.32
C GLY A 484 10.17 38.04 -12.67
N THR A 485 9.97 38.43 -11.42
CA THR A 485 10.94 39.20 -10.64
C THR A 485 11.69 38.29 -9.68
N TRP A 486 13.00 38.32 -9.72
CA TRP A 486 13.91 37.54 -8.89
C TRP A 486 14.82 38.43 -8.07
N LYS A 487 15.11 38.08 -6.83
CA LYS A 487 15.91 38.87 -5.94
C LYS A 487 16.93 38.02 -5.19
N GLU A 488 18.16 38.52 -5.07
CA GLU A 488 19.13 37.92 -4.17
C GLU A 488 18.70 38.14 -2.71
N PRO A 489 18.68 37.07 -1.87
CA PRO A 489 18.19 37.15 -0.49
C PRO A 489 19.21 37.75 0.48
N VAL A 490 19.94 38.76 0.04
CA VAL A 490 20.96 39.50 0.82
C VAL A 490 20.67 41.01 0.83
N LYS A 491 21.09 41.69 1.89
CA LYS A 491 20.95 43.17 1.99
C LYS A 491 21.73 43.82 0.84
N GLY A 492 21.05 44.60 0.01
CA GLY A 492 21.64 45.22 -1.17
C GLY A 492 21.89 44.26 -2.34
N GLY A 493 21.17 43.12 -2.37
CA GLY A 493 21.24 42.19 -3.48
C GLY A 493 20.58 42.69 -4.77
N TYR A 494 20.96 42.09 -5.88
CA TYR A 494 20.43 42.41 -7.22
C TYR A 494 18.98 41.97 -7.35
N THR A 495 18.21 42.70 -8.17
CA THR A 495 16.86 42.32 -8.59
C THR A 495 16.88 42.11 -10.11
N TRP A 496 16.35 40.97 -10.56
CA TRP A 496 16.23 40.64 -11.96
C TRP A 496 14.74 40.69 -12.35
N VAL A 497 14.43 41.50 -13.34
CA VAL A 497 13.09 41.57 -13.92
C VAL A 497 13.14 40.92 -15.28
N VAL A 498 12.59 39.69 -15.37
CA VAL A 498 12.66 38.84 -16.55
C VAL A 498 11.34 38.85 -17.30
N LYS A 499 11.37 39.29 -18.53
CA LYS A 499 10.28 39.25 -19.50
C LYS A 499 10.68 38.35 -20.67
N LYS A 500 9.73 37.89 -21.47
CA LYS A 500 10.02 37.00 -22.61
C LYS A 500 11.05 37.63 -23.56
N GLY A 501 12.22 37.00 -23.65
CA GLY A 501 13.34 37.41 -24.50
C GLY A 501 14.17 38.60 -23.99
N THR A 502 13.77 39.27 -22.90
CA THR A 502 14.49 40.41 -22.32
C THR A 502 14.54 40.34 -20.81
N MET A 503 15.61 40.84 -20.22
CA MET A 503 15.73 40.97 -18.77
C MET A 503 16.45 42.25 -18.37
N GLU A 504 16.11 42.72 -17.19
CA GLU A 504 16.74 43.87 -16.57
C GLU A 504 17.34 43.48 -15.21
N ILE A 505 18.57 43.81 -14.97
CA ILE A 505 19.25 43.64 -13.68
C ILE A 505 19.32 44.98 -13.01
N VAL A 506 18.60 45.15 -11.91
CA VAL A 506 18.56 46.36 -11.08
C VAL A 506 19.53 46.19 -9.95
N ARG A 507 20.52 47.10 -9.88
CA ARG A 507 21.52 47.15 -8.82
C ARG A 507 21.05 47.95 -7.62
N PRO A 508 21.63 47.74 -6.42
CA PRO A 508 21.25 48.50 -5.19
C PRO A 508 21.43 50.01 -5.29
N ASN A 509 22.33 50.45 -6.15
CA ASN A 509 22.61 51.87 -6.40
C ASN A 509 21.68 52.53 -7.42
N GLY A 510 20.64 51.79 -7.89
CA GLY A 510 19.68 52.27 -8.86
C GLY A 510 20.16 52.19 -10.32
N MET A 511 21.38 51.72 -10.60
CA MET A 511 21.82 51.49 -11.97
C MET A 511 21.21 50.20 -12.53
N ASN A 512 20.68 50.27 -13.74
CA ASN A 512 20.06 49.14 -14.43
C ASN A 512 20.89 48.69 -15.62
N SER A 513 20.99 47.42 -15.85
CA SER A 513 21.53 46.83 -17.06
C SER A 513 20.47 46.01 -17.77
N SER A 514 20.25 46.23 -19.07
CA SER A 514 19.28 45.52 -19.87
C SER A 514 19.96 44.53 -20.80
N TYR A 515 19.37 43.33 -20.93
CA TYR A 515 19.86 42.23 -21.74
C TYR A 515 18.77 41.68 -22.62
N SER A 516 19.09 41.25 -23.83
CA SER A 516 18.35 40.20 -24.51
C SER A 516 18.88 38.85 -24.04
N TYR A 517 18.01 37.82 -24.03
CA TYR A 517 18.46 36.49 -23.66
C TYR A 517 17.80 35.37 -24.46
N GLU A 518 18.49 34.23 -24.50
CA GLU A 518 17.97 32.97 -25.01
C GLU A 518 18.16 31.86 -23.97
N LEU A 519 17.21 30.93 -23.90
CA LEU A 519 17.27 29.76 -23.03
C LEU A 519 17.43 28.48 -23.86
N SER A 520 18.40 27.66 -23.45
CA SER A 520 18.69 26.38 -24.08
C SER A 520 18.90 25.28 -23.04
N ASN A 521 19.02 24.03 -23.50
CA ASN A 521 19.27 22.84 -22.68
C ASN A 521 18.35 22.75 -21.44
N VAL A 522 17.06 23.05 -21.64
CA VAL A 522 16.06 23.10 -20.56
C VAL A 522 15.69 21.70 -20.11
N LYS A 523 15.98 21.39 -18.84
CA LYS A 523 15.70 20.13 -18.17
C LYS A 523 15.02 20.43 -16.84
N ILE A 524 13.75 20.79 -16.90
CA ILE A 524 12.96 21.20 -15.72
C ILE A 524 11.80 20.23 -15.55
N ASP A 525 11.63 19.73 -14.34
CA ASP A 525 10.45 18.97 -13.95
C ASP A 525 9.26 19.94 -13.83
N PRO A 526 8.13 19.68 -14.50
CA PRO A 526 7.03 20.62 -14.60
C PRO A 526 6.30 20.87 -13.28
N GLU A 527 6.25 19.87 -12.40
CA GLU A 527 5.50 19.95 -11.14
C GLU A 527 6.35 20.49 -9.99
N THR A 528 7.60 20.07 -9.90
CA THR A 528 8.51 20.50 -8.82
C THR A 528 9.31 21.75 -9.16
N GLY A 529 9.43 22.08 -10.43
CA GLY A 529 10.31 23.17 -10.90
C GLY A 529 11.80 22.86 -10.72
N LYS A 530 12.17 21.60 -10.35
CA LYS A 530 13.59 21.21 -10.22
C LYS A 530 14.23 20.99 -11.55
N GLY A 531 15.47 21.42 -11.69
CA GLY A 531 16.24 21.13 -12.89
C GLY A 531 17.23 22.21 -13.25
N SER A 532 17.51 22.34 -14.53
CA SER A 532 18.47 23.34 -15.02
C SER A 532 18.11 23.84 -16.41
N MET A 533 18.61 25.03 -16.75
CA MET A 533 18.64 25.60 -18.10
C MET A 533 19.89 26.42 -18.31
N ILE A 534 20.27 26.63 -19.54
CA ILE A 534 21.37 27.50 -19.93
C ILE A 534 20.78 28.83 -20.39
N LEU A 535 21.26 29.92 -19.80
CA LEU A 535 20.92 31.30 -20.11
C LEU A 535 22.07 31.91 -20.93
N ASP A 536 21.82 32.34 -22.16
CA ASP A 536 22.72 33.13 -23.00
C ASP A 536 22.23 34.58 -22.99
N MET A 537 23.03 35.51 -22.43
CA MET A 537 22.67 36.91 -22.26
C MET A 537 23.53 37.81 -23.15
N LYS A 538 22.90 38.81 -23.78
CA LYS A 538 23.55 39.81 -24.61
C LYS A 538 23.11 41.21 -24.19
N GLY A 539 24.02 41.93 -23.57
CA GLY A 539 23.88 43.37 -23.25
C GLY A 539 24.58 44.28 -24.25
N LYS A 540 24.51 45.57 -24.00
CA LYS A 540 25.17 46.58 -24.86
C LYS A 540 26.68 46.48 -24.81
N ASN A 541 27.25 46.19 -23.65
CA ASN A 541 28.70 46.22 -23.37
C ASN A 541 29.22 44.89 -22.81
N ASP A 542 28.36 43.93 -22.51
CA ASP A 542 28.69 42.65 -21.92
C ASP A 542 27.79 41.53 -22.45
N SER A 543 28.29 40.32 -22.37
CA SER A 543 27.53 39.10 -22.70
C SER A 543 28.03 37.97 -21.84
N GLY A 544 27.16 36.99 -21.56
CA GLY A 544 27.52 35.84 -20.76
C GLY A 544 26.64 34.63 -21.00
N VAL A 545 27.19 33.47 -20.72
CA VAL A 545 26.45 32.21 -20.74
C VAL A 545 26.50 31.60 -19.35
N GLU A 546 25.34 31.41 -18.75
CA GLU A 546 25.20 30.97 -17.37
C GLU A 546 24.37 29.67 -17.29
N THR A 547 24.69 28.81 -16.33
CA THR A 547 23.85 27.69 -15.98
C THR A 547 22.96 28.05 -14.80
N LEU A 548 21.66 28.07 -15.01
CA LEU A 548 20.67 28.25 -13.96
C LEU A 548 20.27 26.88 -13.42
N LYS A 549 20.44 26.65 -12.12
CA LYS A 549 20.05 25.42 -11.44
C LYS A 549 18.93 25.72 -10.47
N PHE A 550 17.76 25.18 -10.75
CA PHE A 550 16.56 25.38 -9.96
C PHE A 550 16.43 24.30 -8.91
N SER A 551 16.29 24.70 -7.64
CA SER A 551 15.90 23.81 -6.55
C SER A 551 14.39 23.59 -6.48
N ASP A 552 13.65 24.56 -6.96
CA ASP A 552 12.18 24.58 -7.13
C ASP A 552 11.79 25.76 -8.03
N ALA A 553 10.47 25.95 -8.26
CA ALA A 553 9.97 27.02 -9.14
C ALA A 553 10.20 28.45 -8.62
N ASP A 554 10.53 28.62 -7.35
CA ASP A 554 10.72 29.94 -6.72
C ASP A 554 12.20 30.23 -6.35
N HIS A 555 13.10 29.26 -6.56
CA HIS A 555 14.51 29.39 -6.18
C HIS A 555 15.43 28.83 -7.25
N PHE A 556 16.41 29.62 -7.67
CA PHE A 556 17.52 29.11 -8.48
C PHE A 556 18.86 29.69 -8.02
N GLU A 557 19.94 29.00 -8.38
CA GLU A 557 21.31 29.44 -8.27
C GLU A 557 21.97 29.52 -9.65
N MET A 558 22.80 30.53 -9.87
CA MET A 558 23.71 30.55 -11.00
C MET A 558 24.94 29.72 -10.65
N VAL A 559 25.25 28.76 -11.51
CA VAL A 559 26.43 27.90 -11.36
C VAL A 559 27.46 28.34 -12.37
N ASP A 560 28.15 29.37 -12.02
CA ASP A 560 29.27 29.92 -12.79
C ASP A 560 30.60 29.70 -12.02
N THR A 561 31.72 29.82 -12.75
CA THR A 561 33.08 29.65 -12.21
C THR A 561 33.51 30.73 -11.22
N PHE A 562 32.80 31.88 -11.12
CA PHE A 562 33.23 33.04 -10.33
C PHE A 562 32.22 33.58 -9.30
N ASN A 563 30.90 33.40 -9.48
CA ASN A 563 29.92 33.91 -8.51
C ASN A 563 28.71 32.96 -8.41
N GLN A 564 28.54 32.35 -7.26
CA GLN A 564 27.34 31.58 -6.93
C GLN A 564 26.24 32.50 -6.40
N SER A 565 25.50 33.18 -7.26
CA SER A 565 24.34 33.97 -6.83
C SER A 565 23.10 33.08 -6.71
N LYS A 566 22.44 33.20 -5.54
CA LYS A 566 21.13 32.53 -5.29
C LYS A 566 20.04 33.58 -5.44
N LEU A 567 19.01 33.23 -6.18
CA LEU A 567 17.88 34.12 -6.43
C LEU A 567 16.56 33.47 -5.99
N VAL A 568 15.69 34.30 -5.43
CA VAL A 568 14.36 33.92 -4.95
C VAL A 568 13.32 34.74 -5.69
N ARG A 569 12.27 34.07 -6.18
CA ARG A 569 11.15 34.73 -6.85
C ARG A 569 10.43 35.67 -5.88
N GLN A 570 10.19 36.88 -6.32
CA GLN A 570 9.30 37.81 -5.60
C GLN A 570 7.86 37.48 -5.96
N LYS A 571 7.01 37.36 -4.95
CA LYS A 571 5.56 37.15 -5.13
C LYS A 571 4.92 38.53 -5.18
N ASP A 572 4.15 38.76 -6.23
CA ASP A 572 3.32 39.97 -6.39
C ASP A 572 2.28 40.07 -5.27
#